data_d491aec3e1e6561ddbf328f8a6eb848f
#
_entry.id   d491aec3e1e6561ddbf328f8a6eb848f
#
_cell.length_a   1.000
_cell.length_b   1.000
_cell.length_c   1.000
_cell.angle_alpha   90.00
_cell.angle_beta   90.00
_cell.angle_gamma   90.00
#
_symmetry.space_group_name_H-M   'P 1'
#
loop_
_entity.id
_entity.type
_entity.pdbx_description
1 polymer ?
#
loop_
_entity_poly.entity_id
_entity_poly.type
_entity_poly.pdbx_seq_one_letter_code
_entity_poly.pdbx_strand_id
1 'polypeptide(L)'
;MKLKDVLREYDKQSLYFYARDLGIQAAKEIAIEELYEKMVEMILSKHHIENRLSVLDDETYRVFMQVLRDEEIEEIDNLRLERLLDYDLIAFEADELFVVEEVKDIFLRCQNDLTFQQQRLQKVWLLQCQQVLTHYWGECSIEQFWKVLLLKDCFMEDVDIQVLLQQLPVGEVQIAIKENQVYWRSLLNSTMLKEYRKSQKRFDYYLPTVEEIEKLFECDYDIQQEGIQKLKTILLSKELEEGDVDQLLHEVWNDLSYGLDYEGIYARCLEKTGLTSTELPLSFMKDIDENCRKFIYRGHTYLETINGTIGHMNHGEY
;
A
#
# COMPACT_ATOMS: atom_id res chain seq x y z
N MET A 1 -20.17 1.91 21.12
CA MET A 1 -20.80 0.68 20.51
C MET A 1 -19.87 -0.50 20.66
N LYS A 2 -20.41 -1.68 20.85
CA LYS A 2 -19.64 -2.94 20.93
C LYS A 2 -19.45 -3.54 19.54
N LEU A 3 -18.37 -4.29 19.36
CA LEU A 3 -18.08 -4.95 18.08
C LEU A 3 -19.25 -5.82 17.57
N LYS A 4 -19.96 -6.52 18.46
CA LYS A 4 -21.14 -7.31 18.08
C LYS A 4 -22.26 -6.47 17.43
N ASP A 5 -22.42 -5.23 17.87
CA ASP A 5 -23.43 -4.33 17.34
C ASP A 5 -22.99 -3.83 15.95
N VAL A 6 -21.69 -3.53 15.76
CA VAL A 6 -21.11 -3.21 14.44
C VAL A 6 -21.36 -4.36 13.44
N LEU A 7 -21.09 -5.59 13.84
CA LEU A 7 -21.29 -6.76 12.95
C LEU A 7 -22.76 -6.96 12.55
N ARG A 8 -23.71 -6.48 13.33
CA ARG A 8 -25.15 -6.54 13.01
C ARG A 8 -25.57 -5.57 11.91
N GLU A 9 -24.80 -4.53 11.65
CA GLU A 9 -25.05 -3.57 10.56
C GLU A 9 -24.65 -4.15 9.19
N TYR A 10 -23.81 -5.20 9.15
CA TYR A 10 -23.43 -5.84 7.90
C TYR A 10 -24.62 -6.56 7.26
N ASP A 11 -24.78 -6.43 5.94
CA ASP A 11 -25.67 -7.31 5.21
C ASP A 11 -25.20 -8.76 5.29
N LYS A 12 -26.14 -9.68 5.12
CA LYS A 12 -25.89 -11.11 5.33
C LYS A 12 -24.80 -11.68 4.41
N GLN A 13 -24.65 -11.16 3.21
CA GLN A 13 -23.66 -11.65 2.25
C GLN A 13 -22.26 -11.18 2.64
N SER A 14 -22.11 -9.92 2.94
CA SER A 14 -20.87 -9.33 3.44
C SER A 14 -20.41 -9.99 4.73
N LEU A 15 -21.33 -10.24 5.66
CA LEU A 15 -21.04 -10.96 6.91
C LEU A 15 -20.47 -12.37 6.66
N TYR A 16 -21.02 -13.13 5.69
CA TYR A 16 -20.51 -14.47 5.37
C TYR A 16 -19.14 -14.43 4.69
N PHE A 17 -18.88 -13.43 3.84
CA PHE A 17 -17.54 -13.24 3.25
C PHE A 17 -16.53 -12.92 4.34
N TYR A 18 -16.85 -11.99 5.23
CA TYR A 18 -15.98 -11.64 6.33
C TYR A 18 -15.72 -12.82 7.29
N ALA A 19 -16.75 -13.57 7.66
CA ALA A 19 -16.60 -14.77 8.48
C ALA A 19 -15.66 -15.80 7.84
N ARG A 20 -15.74 -15.99 6.52
CA ARG A 20 -14.84 -16.87 5.77
C ARG A 20 -13.40 -16.36 5.83
N ASP A 21 -13.19 -15.05 5.69
CA ASP A 21 -11.85 -14.44 5.72
C ASP A 21 -11.23 -14.53 7.12
N LEU A 22 -12.05 -14.54 8.17
CA LEU A 22 -11.65 -14.87 9.54
C LEU A 22 -11.38 -16.38 9.73
N GLY A 23 -11.55 -17.22 8.72
CA GLY A 23 -11.34 -18.67 8.79
C GLY A 23 -12.51 -19.48 9.37
N ILE A 24 -13.68 -18.87 9.57
CA ILE A 24 -14.87 -19.57 10.03
C ILE A 24 -15.46 -20.41 8.88
N GLN A 25 -15.24 -21.73 8.94
CA GLN A 25 -15.76 -22.64 7.93
C GLN A 25 -17.28 -22.82 8.08
N ALA A 26 -17.94 -23.07 6.94
CA ALA A 26 -19.39 -23.32 6.90
C ALA A 26 -20.23 -22.22 7.58
N ALA A 27 -19.79 -20.94 7.51
CA ALA A 27 -20.48 -19.81 8.16
C ALA A 27 -21.99 -19.72 7.82
N LYS A 28 -22.39 -20.16 6.63
CA LYS A 28 -23.80 -20.18 6.19
C LYS A 28 -24.68 -21.21 6.91
N GLU A 29 -24.07 -22.21 7.55
CA GLU A 29 -24.75 -23.29 8.29
C GLU A 29 -24.89 -22.96 9.79
N ILE A 30 -24.23 -21.90 10.25
CA ILE A 30 -24.23 -21.46 11.64
C ILE A 30 -25.44 -20.52 11.86
N ALA A 31 -26.11 -20.62 13.00
CA ALA A 31 -27.15 -19.69 13.40
C ALA A 31 -26.55 -18.27 13.51
N ILE A 32 -27.27 -17.24 13.03
CA ILE A 32 -26.72 -15.88 12.88
C ILE A 32 -26.16 -15.31 14.19
N GLU A 33 -26.84 -15.52 15.31
CA GLU A 33 -26.36 -15.04 16.62
C GLU A 33 -25.09 -15.77 17.09
N GLU A 34 -24.98 -17.08 16.82
CA GLU A 34 -23.76 -17.85 17.08
C GLU A 34 -22.64 -17.42 16.17
N LEU A 35 -22.93 -17.04 14.91
CA LEU A 35 -21.95 -16.53 13.97
C LEU A 35 -21.35 -15.19 14.48
N TYR A 36 -22.19 -14.26 14.94
CA TYR A 36 -21.70 -13.03 15.56
C TYR A 36 -20.77 -13.28 16.75
N GLU A 37 -21.13 -14.20 17.63
CA GLU A 37 -20.30 -14.54 18.79
C GLU A 37 -18.94 -15.13 18.37
N LYS A 38 -18.91 -16.03 17.42
CA LYS A 38 -17.67 -16.60 16.87
C LYS A 38 -16.81 -15.53 16.18
N MET A 39 -17.42 -14.64 15.39
CA MET A 39 -16.71 -13.55 14.74
C MET A 39 -16.10 -12.58 15.77
N VAL A 40 -16.87 -12.18 16.78
CA VAL A 40 -16.38 -11.34 17.87
C VAL A 40 -15.21 -12.01 18.58
N GLU A 41 -15.31 -13.29 18.92
CA GLU A 41 -14.20 -14.04 19.56
C GLU A 41 -12.95 -14.07 18.68
N MET A 42 -13.10 -14.28 17.37
CA MET A 42 -12.00 -14.30 16.42
C MET A 42 -11.35 -12.92 16.26
N ILE A 43 -12.15 -11.86 16.07
CA ILE A 43 -11.67 -10.49 15.89
C ILE A 43 -10.99 -9.99 17.18
N LEU A 44 -11.58 -10.26 18.34
CA LEU A 44 -11.03 -9.87 19.64
C LEU A 44 -9.94 -10.81 20.15
N SER A 45 -9.63 -11.88 19.42
CA SER A 45 -8.48 -12.70 19.78
C SER A 45 -7.24 -11.78 19.90
N LYS A 46 -6.48 -11.97 20.96
CA LYS A 46 -5.43 -11.03 21.40
C LYS A 46 -4.50 -10.53 20.27
N HIS A 47 -4.29 -11.35 19.26
CA HIS A 47 -3.36 -11.01 18.19
C HIS A 47 -4.01 -10.27 17.00
N HIS A 48 -5.34 -10.36 16.82
CA HIS A 48 -5.96 -9.80 15.63
C HIS A 48 -6.04 -8.26 15.68
N ILE A 49 -6.59 -7.71 16.77
CA ILE A 49 -6.65 -6.25 16.96
C ILE A 49 -5.24 -5.67 17.17
N GLU A 50 -4.38 -6.31 17.97
CA GLU A 50 -3.00 -5.86 18.15
C GLU A 50 -2.23 -5.83 16.82
N ASN A 51 -2.42 -6.82 15.95
CA ASN A 51 -1.81 -6.83 14.62
C ASN A 51 -2.32 -5.68 13.75
N ARG A 52 -3.64 -5.42 13.72
CA ARG A 52 -4.22 -4.29 12.98
C ARG A 52 -3.73 -2.93 13.51
N LEU A 53 -3.72 -2.75 14.83
CA LEU A 53 -3.17 -1.53 15.45
C LEU A 53 -1.66 -1.36 15.17
N SER A 54 -0.92 -2.46 15.07
CA SER A 54 0.53 -2.42 14.84
C SER A 54 0.95 -2.14 13.40
N VAL A 55 0.02 -2.00 12.47
CA VAL A 55 0.30 -1.63 11.06
C VAL A 55 -0.23 -0.25 10.69
N LEU A 56 -0.75 0.51 11.65
CA LEU A 56 -1.14 1.90 11.44
C LEU A 56 0.12 2.76 11.31
N ASP A 57 0.30 3.40 10.16
CA ASP A 57 1.29 4.45 9.98
C ASP A 57 1.00 5.65 10.88
N ASP A 58 1.92 6.60 10.97
CA ASP A 58 1.80 7.70 11.93
C ASP A 58 0.58 8.60 11.64
N GLU A 59 0.23 8.80 10.38
CA GLU A 59 -0.91 9.61 9.98
C GLU A 59 -2.24 8.88 10.26
N THR A 60 -2.35 7.60 9.90
CA THR A 60 -3.53 6.79 10.23
C THR A 60 -3.70 6.65 11.75
N TYR A 61 -2.57 6.52 12.48
CA TYR A 61 -2.60 6.51 13.94
C TYR A 61 -3.08 7.85 14.52
N ARG A 62 -2.68 8.98 13.91
CA ARG A 62 -3.16 10.32 14.29
C ARG A 62 -4.68 10.43 14.12
N VAL A 63 -5.20 9.99 12.97
CA VAL A 63 -6.65 10.00 12.70
C VAL A 63 -7.39 9.11 13.70
N PHE A 64 -6.88 7.92 13.99
CA PHE A 64 -7.45 7.04 15.02
C PHE A 64 -7.52 7.74 16.38
N MET A 65 -6.48 8.49 16.76
CA MET A 65 -6.46 9.27 18.01
C MET A 65 -7.46 10.42 18.02
N GLN A 66 -7.72 11.06 16.88
CA GLN A 66 -8.75 12.09 16.76
C GLN A 66 -10.15 11.49 16.98
N VAL A 67 -10.47 10.36 16.32
CA VAL A 67 -11.74 9.63 16.57
C VAL A 67 -11.87 9.22 18.04
N LEU A 68 -10.78 8.73 18.64
CA LEU A 68 -10.78 8.31 20.06
C LEU A 68 -11.08 9.45 21.04
N ARG A 69 -10.72 10.70 20.68
CA ARG A 69 -10.87 11.91 21.48
C ARG A 69 -12.09 12.74 21.11
N ASP A 70 -12.86 12.29 20.13
CA ASP A 70 -14.01 13.05 19.61
C ASP A 70 -13.55 14.44 19.06
N GLU A 71 -12.41 14.47 18.38
CA GLU A 71 -11.84 15.66 17.73
C GLU A 71 -12.32 15.73 16.28
N GLU A 72 -12.38 16.94 15.71
CA GLU A 72 -12.76 17.17 14.31
C GLU A 72 -11.72 16.54 13.36
N ILE A 73 -12.22 15.87 12.31
CA ILE A 73 -11.40 15.17 11.30
C ILE A 73 -11.47 15.97 10.01
N GLU A 74 -10.33 16.21 9.40
CA GLU A 74 -10.22 16.90 8.13
C GLU A 74 -10.66 16.00 6.97
N GLU A 75 -11.27 16.56 5.93
CA GLU A 75 -11.76 15.82 4.75
C GLU A 75 -10.63 15.04 4.02
N ILE A 76 -9.41 15.56 4.07
CA ILE A 76 -8.22 14.93 3.49
C ILE A 76 -7.88 13.56 4.11
N ASP A 77 -8.45 13.23 5.26
CA ASP A 77 -8.19 12.00 5.99
C ASP A 77 -9.14 10.84 5.62
N ASN A 78 -9.98 10.98 4.60
CA ASN A 78 -10.97 9.96 4.21
C ASN A 78 -10.36 8.57 3.94
N LEU A 79 -9.25 8.47 3.21
CA LEU A 79 -8.59 7.17 2.96
C LEU A 79 -8.11 6.49 4.25
N ARG A 80 -7.66 7.29 5.22
CA ARG A 80 -7.23 6.79 6.53
C ARG A 80 -8.42 6.31 7.35
N LEU A 81 -9.55 7.01 7.25
CA LEU A 81 -10.81 6.59 7.88
C LEU A 81 -11.31 5.27 7.28
N GLU A 82 -11.31 5.13 5.95
CA GLU A 82 -11.66 3.87 5.27
C GLU A 82 -10.80 2.71 5.77
N ARG A 83 -9.49 2.89 5.87
CA ARG A 83 -8.59 1.87 6.41
C ARG A 83 -8.90 1.50 7.85
N LEU A 84 -9.25 2.47 8.69
CA LEU A 84 -9.64 2.21 10.09
C LEU A 84 -10.97 1.47 10.17
N LEU A 85 -11.93 1.75 9.27
CA LEU A 85 -13.20 1.03 9.13
C LEU A 85 -12.96 -0.42 8.67
N ASP A 86 -12.15 -0.64 7.63
CA ASP A 86 -11.81 -1.97 7.11
C ASP A 86 -11.12 -2.86 8.16
N TYR A 87 -10.45 -2.21 9.13
CA TYR A 87 -9.83 -2.91 10.25
C TYR A 87 -10.76 -3.12 11.45
N ASP A 88 -12.03 -2.72 11.38
CA ASP A 88 -12.99 -2.73 12.50
C ASP A 88 -12.47 -2.01 13.76
N LEU A 89 -11.61 -1.01 13.58
CA LEU A 89 -11.09 -0.23 14.70
C LEU A 89 -12.04 0.90 15.08
N ILE A 90 -12.75 1.42 14.09
CA ILE A 90 -13.78 2.44 14.23
C ILE A 90 -15.06 1.99 13.54
N ALA A 91 -16.17 2.64 13.85
CA ALA A 91 -17.47 2.40 13.22
C ALA A 91 -18.31 3.68 13.20
N PHE A 92 -19.41 3.67 12.42
CA PHE A 92 -20.43 4.70 12.43
C PHE A 92 -21.63 4.30 13.29
N GLU A 93 -22.19 5.26 14.02
CA GLU A 93 -23.48 5.18 14.66
C GLU A 93 -24.22 6.50 14.47
N ALA A 94 -25.35 6.51 13.80
CA ALA A 94 -26.15 7.71 13.52
C ALA A 94 -25.31 8.88 12.91
N ASP A 95 -24.46 8.56 11.94
CA ASP A 95 -23.53 9.46 11.25
C ASP A 95 -22.36 10.00 12.10
N GLU A 96 -22.18 9.53 13.32
CA GLU A 96 -21.03 9.82 14.17
C GLU A 96 -20.00 8.69 14.13
N LEU A 97 -18.71 9.05 14.08
CA LEU A 97 -17.59 8.11 14.15
C LEU A 97 -17.22 7.83 15.61
N PHE A 98 -16.96 6.58 15.93
CA PHE A 98 -16.48 6.19 17.25
C PHE A 98 -15.52 5.02 17.20
N VAL A 99 -14.65 4.91 18.19
CA VAL A 99 -13.80 3.73 18.40
C VAL A 99 -14.61 2.63 19.08
N VAL A 100 -14.54 1.41 18.55
CA VAL A 100 -15.19 0.22 19.14
C VAL A 100 -14.67 0.01 20.57
N GLU A 101 -15.57 -0.22 21.54
CA GLU A 101 -15.23 -0.27 22.97
C GLU A 101 -14.10 -1.27 23.28
N GLU A 102 -14.19 -2.46 22.72
CA GLU A 102 -13.20 -3.51 22.95
C GLU A 102 -11.83 -3.16 22.32
N VAL A 103 -11.84 -2.46 21.18
CA VAL A 103 -10.62 -1.94 20.53
C VAL A 103 -9.97 -0.87 21.41
N LYS A 104 -10.76 0.04 21.98
CA LYS A 104 -10.28 1.07 22.90
C LYS A 104 -9.52 0.47 24.09
N ASP A 105 -10.05 -0.58 24.70
CA ASP A 105 -9.43 -1.24 25.84
C ASP A 105 -8.10 -1.92 25.49
N ILE A 106 -8.02 -2.52 24.28
CA ILE A 106 -6.80 -3.13 23.77
C ILE A 106 -5.77 -2.04 23.46
N PHE A 107 -6.19 -0.98 22.76
CA PHE A 107 -5.33 0.14 22.41
C PHE A 107 -4.69 0.81 23.63
N LEU A 108 -5.47 1.09 24.68
CA LEU A 108 -4.98 1.71 25.93
C LEU A 108 -3.88 0.87 26.62
N ARG A 109 -3.88 -0.45 26.41
CA ARG A 109 -2.81 -1.32 26.89
C ARG A 109 -1.58 -1.26 26.01
N CYS A 110 -1.77 -1.23 24.69
CA CYS A 110 -0.69 -1.23 23.71
C CYS A 110 0.06 0.10 23.59
N GLN A 111 -0.64 1.23 23.78
CA GLN A 111 -0.06 2.57 23.53
C GLN A 111 1.17 2.88 24.39
N ASN A 112 1.26 2.32 25.60
CA ASN A 112 2.37 2.53 26.53
C ASN A 112 3.37 1.37 26.56
N ASP A 113 3.17 0.33 25.75
CA ASP A 113 4.09 -0.81 25.64
C ASP A 113 5.18 -0.47 24.60
N LEU A 114 6.40 -0.28 25.08
CA LEU A 114 7.55 0.02 24.23
C LEU A 114 7.83 -1.08 23.20
N THR A 115 7.60 -2.34 23.56
CA THR A 115 7.77 -3.48 22.65
C THR A 115 6.75 -3.41 21.50
N PHE A 116 5.49 -3.09 21.82
CA PHE A 116 4.46 -2.90 20.82
C PHE A 116 4.80 -1.72 19.88
N GLN A 117 5.24 -0.58 20.42
CA GLN A 117 5.60 0.58 19.60
C GLN A 117 6.78 0.28 18.67
N GLN A 118 7.79 -0.43 19.15
CA GLN A 118 8.91 -0.86 18.31
C GLN A 118 8.44 -1.81 17.19
N GLN A 119 7.61 -2.79 17.51
CA GLN A 119 7.04 -3.71 16.51
C GLN A 119 6.16 -2.96 15.49
N ARG A 120 5.40 -1.95 15.92
CA ARG A 120 4.62 -1.10 15.02
C ARG A 120 5.52 -0.41 14.00
N LEU A 121 6.57 0.24 14.44
CA LEU A 121 7.53 0.90 13.54
C LEU A 121 8.14 -0.08 12.53
N GLN A 122 8.51 -1.27 12.96
CA GLN A 122 9.07 -2.31 12.08
C GLN A 122 8.04 -2.80 11.06
N LYS A 123 6.79 -3.08 11.49
CA LYS A 123 5.74 -3.57 10.60
C LYS A 123 5.32 -2.51 9.59
N VAL A 124 5.14 -1.26 10.04
CA VAL A 124 4.81 -0.13 9.14
C VAL A 124 5.92 0.05 8.10
N TRP A 125 7.19 0.05 8.53
CA TRP A 125 8.30 0.17 7.60
C TRP A 125 8.38 -1.01 6.62
N LEU A 126 8.13 -2.24 7.09
CA LEU A 126 8.07 -3.41 6.22
C LEU A 126 6.96 -3.29 5.17
N LEU A 127 5.77 -2.77 5.54
CA LEU A 127 4.68 -2.51 4.61
C LEU A 127 5.08 -1.47 3.55
N GLN A 128 5.70 -0.38 3.98
CA GLN A 128 6.21 0.66 3.07
C GLN A 128 7.27 0.09 2.11
N CYS A 129 8.20 -0.72 2.61
CA CYS A 129 9.24 -1.34 1.78
C CYS A 129 8.69 -2.34 0.77
N GLN A 130 7.53 -2.96 0.99
CA GLN A 130 6.90 -3.84 0.00
C GLN A 130 6.60 -3.09 -1.31
N GLN A 131 6.30 -1.80 -1.26
CA GLN A 131 6.03 -0.96 -2.44
C GLN A 131 7.22 -0.94 -3.40
N VAL A 132 8.44 -1.03 -2.90
CA VAL A 132 9.65 -1.10 -3.74
C VAL A 132 9.64 -2.36 -4.63
N LEU A 133 9.15 -3.48 -4.10
CA LEU A 133 9.02 -4.70 -4.90
C LEU A 133 7.85 -4.62 -5.88
N THR A 134 6.72 -4.09 -5.45
CA THR A 134 5.51 -4.05 -6.28
C THR A 134 5.66 -3.08 -7.45
N HIS A 135 6.33 -1.94 -7.25
CA HIS A 135 6.42 -0.88 -8.25
C HIS A 135 7.75 -0.83 -8.99
N TYR A 136 8.86 -1.27 -8.38
CA TYR A 136 10.18 -1.09 -8.98
C TYR A 136 10.88 -2.40 -9.37
N TRP A 137 10.80 -3.46 -8.54
CA TRP A 137 11.71 -4.59 -8.72
C TRP A 137 11.03 -5.90 -9.14
N GLY A 138 9.84 -6.19 -8.63
CA GLY A 138 9.13 -7.46 -8.79
C GLY A 138 9.73 -8.63 -8.03
N GLU A 139 11.07 -8.75 -8.04
CA GLU A 139 11.84 -9.72 -7.27
C GLU A 139 13.24 -9.19 -6.93
N CYS A 140 13.79 -9.69 -5.84
CA CYS A 140 15.19 -9.45 -5.49
C CYS A 140 15.72 -10.53 -4.54
N SER A 141 17.05 -10.58 -4.31
CA SER A 141 17.57 -11.39 -3.22
C SER A 141 17.18 -10.82 -1.86
N ILE A 142 17.15 -11.67 -0.84
CA ILE A 142 16.88 -11.23 0.53
C ILE A 142 17.91 -10.18 0.99
N GLU A 143 19.17 -10.30 0.58
CA GLU A 143 20.25 -9.34 0.89
C GLU A 143 19.97 -7.97 0.24
N GLN A 144 19.42 -7.96 -0.98
CA GLN A 144 19.04 -6.71 -1.64
C GLN A 144 17.84 -6.05 -0.94
N PHE A 145 16.87 -6.84 -0.48
CA PHE A 145 15.73 -6.32 0.26
C PHE A 145 16.16 -5.75 1.62
N TRP A 146 17.13 -6.41 2.28
CA TRP A 146 17.72 -5.89 3.53
C TRP A 146 18.31 -4.50 3.38
N LYS A 147 18.89 -4.13 2.23
CA LYS A 147 19.43 -2.78 2.02
C LYS A 147 18.34 -1.70 2.12
N VAL A 148 17.11 -2.03 1.72
CA VAL A 148 15.96 -1.12 1.86
C VAL A 148 15.47 -1.08 3.31
N LEU A 149 15.33 -2.24 3.95
CA LEU A 149 14.88 -2.31 5.34
C LEU A 149 15.80 -1.56 6.30
N LEU A 150 17.12 -1.63 6.08
CA LEU A 150 18.14 -0.97 6.90
C LEU A 150 18.27 0.54 6.64
N LEU A 151 17.45 1.13 5.76
CA LEU A 151 17.39 2.59 5.61
C LEU A 151 16.78 3.30 6.83
N LYS A 152 16.06 2.56 7.69
CA LYS A 152 15.53 3.07 8.97
C LYS A 152 16.11 2.31 10.16
N ASP A 153 16.45 3.04 11.20
CA ASP A 153 17.03 2.49 12.46
C ASP A 153 16.09 1.58 13.25
N CYS A 154 14.79 1.54 12.90
CA CYS A 154 13.85 0.61 13.53
C CYS A 154 14.09 -0.85 13.12
N PHE A 155 14.82 -1.11 12.02
CA PHE A 155 15.22 -2.43 11.56
C PHE A 155 16.68 -2.74 11.94
N MET A 156 16.91 -3.93 12.47
CA MET A 156 18.23 -4.47 12.79
C MET A 156 18.40 -5.86 12.14
N GLU A 157 19.63 -6.27 11.90
CA GLU A 157 19.93 -7.50 11.16
C GLU A 157 19.43 -8.80 11.84
N ASP A 158 19.11 -8.76 13.12
CA ASP A 158 18.57 -9.89 13.90
C ASP A 158 17.05 -10.06 13.81
N VAL A 159 16.35 -9.15 13.08
CA VAL A 159 14.90 -9.22 12.91
C VAL A 159 14.53 -10.32 11.90
N ASP A 160 13.66 -11.23 12.28
CA ASP A 160 13.14 -12.26 11.38
C ASP A 160 11.96 -11.70 10.54
N ILE A 161 12.26 -11.35 9.28
CA ILE A 161 11.26 -10.82 8.35
C ILE A 161 10.10 -11.81 8.13
N GLN A 162 10.36 -13.12 8.12
CA GLN A 162 9.29 -14.11 7.91
C GLN A 162 8.30 -14.12 9.07
N VAL A 163 8.81 -13.97 10.30
CA VAL A 163 7.98 -13.85 11.50
C VAL A 163 7.14 -12.57 11.44
N LEU A 164 7.74 -11.44 11.03
CA LEU A 164 6.98 -10.19 10.88
C LEU A 164 5.90 -10.30 9.82
N LEU A 165 6.19 -10.88 8.66
CA LEU A 165 5.20 -11.07 7.59
C LEU A 165 4.01 -11.94 8.04
N GLN A 166 4.24 -12.95 8.89
CA GLN A 166 3.16 -13.78 9.46
C GLN A 166 2.26 -13.02 10.45
N GLN A 167 2.77 -11.94 11.02
CA GLN A 167 2.05 -11.11 11.97
C GLN A 167 1.30 -9.94 11.31
N LEU A 168 1.51 -9.71 10.00
CA LEU A 168 0.76 -8.70 9.27
C LEU A 168 -0.68 -9.18 9.01
N PRO A 169 -1.67 -8.27 8.95
CA PRO A 169 -3.00 -8.60 8.45
C PRO A 169 -2.92 -9.23 7.06
N VAL A 170 -3.78 -10.21 6.79
CA VAL A 170 -3.69 -11.05 5.56
C VAL A 170 -3.71 -10.22 4.28
N GLY A 171 -4.51 -9.15 4.22
CA GLY A 171 -4.62 -8.25 3.06
C GLY A 171 -3.37 -7.41 2.81
N GLU A 172 -2.54 -7.18 3.83
CA GLU A 172 -1.38 -6.31 3.77
C GLU A 172 -0.11 -6.97 3.22
N VAL A 173 -0.08 -8.29 3.13
CA VAL A 173 1.12 -9.02 2.72
C VAL A 173 1.18 -9.13 1.19
N GLN A 174 1.94 -8.26 0.55
CA GLN A 174 2.12 -8.24 -0.91
C GLN A 174 3.33 -9.02 -1.39
N ILE A 175 4.23 -9.45 -0.50
CA ILE A 175 5.45 -10.16 -0.85
C ILE A 175 5.45 -11.61 -0.33
N ALA A 176 6.28 -12.45 -0.93
CA ALA A 176 6.57 -13.81 -0.48
C ALA A 176 8.08 -14.05 -0.50
N ILE A 177 8.58 -14.81 0.48
CA ILE A 177 10.00 -15.20 0.56
C ILE A 177 10.10 -16.69 0.26
N LYS A 178 10.95 -17.03 -0.71
CA LYS A 178 11.24 -18.41 -1.10
C LYS A 178 12.70 -18.54 -1.54
N GLU A 179 13.44 -19.49 -0.96
CA GLU A 179 14.82 -19.83 -1.37
C GLU A 179 15.76 -18.61 -1.41
N ASN A 180 15.74 -17.75 -0.36
CA ASN A 180 16.51 -16.51 -0.27
C ASN A 180 16.14 -15.43 -1.33
N GLN A 181 15.00 -15.57 -2.00
CA GLN A 181 14.45 -14.56 -2.89
C GLN A 181 13.15 -13.99 -2.31
N VAL A 182 12.96 -12.70 -2.50
CA VAL A 182 11.73 -11.98 -2.17
C VAL A 182 11.02 -11.66 -3.48
N TYR A 183 9.73 -11.96 -3.53
CA TYR A 183 8.90 -11.80 -4.72
C TYR A 183 7.68 -10.95 -4.42
N TRP A 184 7.28 -10.13 -5.35
CA TRP A 184 5.91 -9.65 -5.39
C TRP A 184 4.97 -10.83 -5.62
N ARG A 185 4.01 -11.06 -4.71
CA ARG A 185 3.14 -12.26 -4.71
C ARG A 185 2.41 -12.47 -6.03
N SER A 186 1.91 -11.38 -6.65
CA SER A 186 1.19 -11.45 -7.92
C SER A 186 2.04 -11.99 -9.07
N LEU A 187 3.37 -11.86 -8.98
CA LEU A 187 4.29 -12.37 -10.00
C LEU A 187 4.76 -13.80 -9.76
N LEU A 188 4.66 -14.32 -8.53
CA LEU A 188 5.30 -15.59 -8.15
C LEU A 188 4.94 -16.78 -9.05
N ASN A 189 3.70 -16.81 -9.56
CA ASN A 189 3.20 -17.86 -10.45
C ASN A 189 2.88 -17.33 -11.86
N SER A 190 3.30 -16.12 -12.20
CA SER A 190 3.02 -15.48 -13.48
C SER A 190 4.05 -15.86 -14.53
N THR A 191 3.60 -16.09 -15.76
CA THR A 191 4.49 -16.24 -16.92
C THR A 191 5.27 -14.96 -17.21
N MET A 192 4.73 -13.80 -16.83
CA MET A 192 5.35 -12.48 -16.98
C MET A 192 6.65 -12.34 -16.19
N LEU A 193 6.83 -13.08 -15.08
CA LEU A 193 8.05 -13.04 -14.29
C LEU A 193 9.30 -13.38 -15.14
N LYS A 194 9.18 -14.32 -16.07
CA LYS A 194 10.30 -14.69 -16.98
C LYS A 194 10.65 -13.56 -17.95
N GLU A 195 9.65 -12.83 -18.42
CA GLU A 195 9.84 -11.71 -19.36
C GLU A 195 10.46 -10.52 -18.62
N TYR A 196 9.97 -10.21 -17.42
CA TYR A 196 10.55 -9.17 -16.57
C TYR A 196 12.00 -9.46 -16.20
N ARG A 197 12.33 -10.68 -15.79
CA ARG A 197 13.72 -11.09 -15.53
C ARG A 197 14.63 -10.83 -16.74
N LYS A 198 14.13 -11.11 -17.95
CA LYS A 198 14.90 -10.90 -19.17
C LYS A 198 15.14 -9.40 -19.44
N SER A 199 14.13 -8.57 -19.29
CA SER A 199 14.24 -7.11 -19.51
C SER A 199 15.11 -6.44 -18.44
N GLN A 200 14.94 -6.84 -17.18
CA GLN A 200 15.64 -6.27 -16.03
C GLN A 200 17.08 -6.73 -15.86
N LYS A 201 17.51 -7.84 -16.50
CA LYS A 201 18.81 -8.49 -16.26
C LYS A 201 20.02 -7.56 -16.39
N ARG A 202 19.95 -6.54 -17.23
CA ARG A 202 21.04 -5.60 -17.52
C ARG A 202 21.08 -4.37 -16.57
N PHE A 203 20.12 -4.24 -15.67
CA PHE A 203 20.03 -3.10 -14.79
C PHE A 203 20.31 -3.49 -13.35
N ASP A 204 21.06 -2.65 -12.64
CA ASP A 204 21.16 -2.72 -11.19
C ASP A 204 19.81 -2.33 -10.54
N TYR A 205 19.68 -2.60 -9.24
CA TYR A 205 18.50 -2.18 -8.49
C TYR A 205 18.63 -0.69 -8.14
N TYR A 206 17.66 0.11 -8.56
CA TYR A 206 17.53 1.44 -8.01
C TYR A 206 17.20 1.34 -6.51
N LEU A 207 17.95 2.04 -5.68
CA LEU A 207 17.71 2.08 -4.24
C LEU A 207 17.00 3.41 -3.90
N PRO A 208 15.69 3.39 -3.60
CA PRO A 208 14.95 4.59 -3.27
C PRO A 208 15.37 5.15 -1.91
N THR A 209 15.14 6.44 -1.70
CA THR A 209 15.29 7.08 -0.39
C THR A 209 14.12 6.71 0.54
N VAL A 210 14.30 6.96 1.84
CA VAL A 210 13.21 6.77 2.83
C VAL A 210 11.99 7.59 2.43
N GLU A 211 12.20 8.87 2.04
CA GLU A 211 11.12 9.78 1.66
C GLU A 211 10.35 9.29 0.42
N GLU A 212 11.04 8.78 -0.60
CA GLU A 212 10.40 8.20 -1.79
C GLU A 212 9.53 6.99 -1.43
N ILE A 213 10.01 6.11 -0.53
CA ILE A 213 9.24 4.93 -0.08
C ILE A 213 7.99 5.35 0.69
N GLU A 214 8.12 6.32 1.60
CA GLU A 214 7.00 6.83 2.39
C GLU A 214 5.94 7.47 1.50
N LYS A 215 6.34 8.33 0.57
CA LYS A 215 5.41 8.99 -0.37
C LYS A 215 4.75 8.01 -1.33
N LEU A 216 5.48 7.00 -1.81
CA LEU A 216 4.91 5.96 -2.64
C LEU A 216 3.84 5.16 -1.88
N PHE A 217 4.06 4.88 -0.60
CA PHE A 217 3.08 4.19 0.24
C PHE A 217 1.84 5.04 0.55
N GLU A 218 2.00 6.35 0.75
CA GLU A 218 0.89 7.27 1.03
C GLU A 218 -0.05 7.46 -0.17
N CYS A 219 0.51 7.56 -1.38
CA CYS A 219 -0.23 7.96 -2.58
C CYS A 219 -0.42 6.81 -3.58
N ASP A 220 0.30 5.68 -3.42
CA ASP A 220 0.39 4.56 -4.37
C ASP A 220 0.85 5.01 -5.78
N TYR A 221 1.49 6.19 -5.86
CA TYR A 221 2.17 6.73 -7.04
C TYR A 221 3.22 7.76 -6.65
N ASP A 222 4.19 8.05 -7.53
CA ASP A 222 5.26 9.01 -7.26
C ASP A 222 4.77 10.46 -7.37
N ILE A 223 4.18 10.97 -6.28
CA ILE A 223 3.71 12.36 -6.21
C ILE A 223 4.85 13.39 -6.25
N GLN A 224 6.10 12.99 -6.01
CA GLN A 224 7.25 13.90 -6.05
C GLN A 224 7.73 14.18 -7.48
N GLN A 225 7.36 13.36 -8.45
CA GLN A 225 7.72 13.57 -9.84
C GLN A 225 7.10 14.87 -10.35
N GLU A 226 7.96 15.81 -10.83
CA GLU A 226 7.56 17.16 -11.26
C GLU A 226 6.44 17.14 -12.33
N GLY A 227 6.50 16.19 -13.27
CA GLY A 227 5.48 16.02 -14.32
C GLY A 227 4.12 15.62 -13.71
N ILE A 228 4.10 14.74 -12.73
CA ILE A 228 2.87 14.32 -12.03
C ILE A 228 2.27 15.51 -11.26
N GLN A 229 3.09 16.29 -10.55
CA GLN A 229 2.61 17.49 -9.84
C GLN A 229 2.00 18.54 -10.79
N LYS A 230 2.63 18.75 -11.94
CA LYS A 230 2.09 19.64 -12.97
C LYS A 230 0.78 19.09 -13.54
N LEU A 231 0.69 17.77 -13.78
CA LEU A 231 -0.54 17.14 -14.26
C LEU A 231 -1.66 17.30 -13.22
N LYS A 232 -1.40 17.06 -11.94
CA LYS A 232 -2.35 17.32 -10.84
C LYS A 232 -2.87 18.76 -10.90
N THR A 233 -1.98 19.73 -11.02
CA THR A 233 -2.35 21.16 -11.10
C THR A 233 -3.25 21.46 -12.30
N ILE A 234 -2.95 20.89 -13.48
CA ILE A 234 -3.78 21.06 -14.68
C ILE A 234 -5.18 20.45 -14.45
N LEU A 235 -5.26 19.25 -13.91
CA LEU A 235 -6.51 18.55 -13.66
C LEU A 235 -7.41 19.29 -12.66
N LEU A 236 -6.84 19.72 -11.53
CA LEU A 236 -7.57 20.50 -10.52
C LEU A 236 -8.08 21.85 -11.07
N SER A 237 -7.37 22.46 -12.03
CA SER A 237 -7.84 23.70 -12.69
C SER A 237 -9.10 23.49 -13.55
N LYS A 238 -9.53 22.26 -13.77
CA LYS A 238 -10.72 21.87 -14.51
C LYS A 238 -11.92 21.54 -13.62
N GLU A 239 -11.85 21.90 -12.34
CA GLU A 239 -12.93 21.67 -11.37
C GLU A 239 -13.29 20.17 -11.21
N LEU A 240 -12.34 19.26 -11.49
CA LEU A 240 -12.47 17.84 -11.18
C LEU A 240 -12.37 17.64 -9.68
N GLU A 241 -13.09 16.69 -9.14
CA GLU A 241 -13.00 16.32 -7.73
C GLU A 241 -11.61 15.75 -7.42
N GLU A 242 -11.05 16.07 -6.26
CA GLU A 242 -9.68 15.69 -5.90
C GLU A 242 -9.50 14.17 -5.91
N GLY A 243 -10.49 13.41 -5.45
CA GLY A 243 -10.46 11.93 -5.50
C GLY A 243 -10.36 11.38 -6.92
N ASP A 244 -11.10 11.95 -7.89
CA ASP A 244 -11.03 11.56 -9.30
C ASP A 244 -9.67 11.90 -9.91
N VAL A 245 -9.10 13.05 -9.52
CA VAL A 245 -7.76 13.48 -9.95
C VAL A 245 -6.70 12.50 -9.43
N ASP A 246 -6.72 12.15 -8.14
CA ASP A 246 -5.74 11.23 -7.55
C ASP A 246 -5.87 9.83 -8.15
N GLN A 247 -7.08 9.33 -8.39
CA GLN A 247 -7.29 8.07 -9.09
C GLN A 247 -6.70 8.10 -10.50
N LEU A 248 -6.93 9.17 -11.26
CA LEU A 248 -6.39 9.31 -12.61
C LEU A 248 -4.85 9.38 -12.61
N LEU A 249 -4.26 10.12 -11.67
CA LEU A 249 -2.81 10.21 -11.53
C LEU A 249 -2.20 8.85 -11.19
N HIS A 250 -2.83 8.10 -10.29
CA HIS A 250 -2.42 6.73 -9.96
C HIS A 250 -2.48 5.83 -11.21
N GLU A 251 -3.58 5.86 -11.98
CA GLU A 251 -3.69 5.07 -13.21
C GLU A 251 -2.61 5.44 -14.24
N VAL A 252 -2.40 6.75 -14.49
CA VAL A 252 -1.38 7.24 -15.43
C VAL A 252 0.01 6.81 -15.00
N TRP A 253 0.37 7.07 -13.74
CA TRP A 253 1.69 6.73 -13.22
C TRP A 253 1.93 5.22 -13.23
N ASN A 254 0.96 4.43 -12.81
CA ASN A 254 1.05 2.98 -12.75
C ASN A 254 1.26 2.39 -14.14
N ASP A 255 0.46 2.80 -15.12
CA ASP A 255 0.60 2.34 -16.52
C ASP A 255 1.97 2.71 -17.11
N LEU A 256 2.46 3.93 -16.86
CA LEU A 256 3.79 4.37 -17.31
C LEU A 256 4.90 3.59 -16.59
N SER A 257 4.77 3.34 -15.29
CA SER A 257 5.76 2.61 -14.50
C SER A 257 5.92 1.15 -14.97
N TYR A 258 4.84 0.52 -15.41
CA TYR A 258 4.90 -0.80 -16.05
C TYR A 258 5.36 -0.79 -17.52
N GLY A 259 5.59 0.39 -18.09
CA GLY A 259 6.13 0.55 -19.45
C GLY A 259 5.08 0.44 -20.55
N LEU A 260 3.81 0.74 -20.24
CA LEU A 260 2.79 0.87 -21.25
C LEU A 260 3.05 2.10 -22.13
N ASP A 261 2.49 2.08 -23.34
CA ASP A 261 2.67 3.14 -24.32
C ASP A 261 2.06 4.47 -23.86
N TYR A 262 2.90 5.50 -23.74
CA TYR A 262 2.47 6.81 -23.26
C TYR A 262 1.48 7.51 -24.21
N GLU A 263 1.47 7.21 -25.52
CA GLU A 263 0.52 7.79 -26.47
C GLU A 263 -0.90 7.27 -26.21
N GLY A 264 -1.02 5.96 -25.92
CA GLY A 264 -2.29 5.35 -25.54
C GLY A 264 -2.79 5.86 -24.18
N ILE A 265 -1.90 6.04 -23.20
CA ILE A 265 -2.23 6.61 -21.90
C ILE A 265 -2.71 8.07 -22.05
N TYR A 266 -1.99 8.85 -22.85
CA TYR A 266 -2.37 10.23 -23.18
C TYR A 266 -3.77 10.32 -23.79
N ALA A 267 -4.08 9.47 -24.78
CA ALA A 267 -5.40 9.47 -25.42
C ALA A 267 -6.53 9.19 -24.40
N ARG A 268 -6.34 8.20 -23.48
CA ARG A 268 -7.29 7.91 -22.40
C ARG A 268 -7.42 9.07 -21.40
N CYS A 269 -6.31 9.74 -21.09
CA CYS A 269 -6.32 10.90 -20.19
C CYS A 269 -7.18 12.04 -20.79
N LEU A 270 -7.00 12.36 -22.08
CA LEU A 270 -7.84 13.36 -22.75
C LEU A 270 -9.32 12.97 -22.79
N GLU A 271 -9.62 11.69 -23.05
CA GLU A 271 -10.99 11.18 -23.09
C GLU A 271 -11.69 11.30 -21.72
N LYS A 272 -11.00 10.90 -20.64
CA LYS A 272 -11.56 10.95 -19.28
C LYS A 272 -11.76 12.37 -18.76
N THR A 273 -10.88 13.30 -19.13
CA THR A 273 -10.85 14.66 -18.56
C THR A 273 -11.52 15.73 -19.45
N GLY A 274 -11.76 15.42 -20.73
CA GLY A 274 -12.22 16.40 -21.72
C GLY A 274 -11.18 17.47 -22.06
N LEU A 275 -9.91 17.29 -21.64
CA LEU A 275 -8.82 18.18 -22.00
C LEU A 275 -8.52 18.11 -23.50
N THR A 276 -8.08 19.23 -24.07
CA THR A 276 -7.61 19.30 -25.46
C THR A 276 -6.09 19.11 -25.53
N SER A 277 -5.59 18.76 -26.71
CA SER A 277 -4.15 18.65 -26.96
C SER A 277 -3.37 19.96 -26.81
N THR A 278 -4.05 21.10 -26.77
CA THR A 278 -3.44 22.41 -26.47
C THR A 278 -3.31 22.64 -24.96
N GLU A 279 -4.20 22.10 -24.16
CA GLU A 279 -4.17 22.21 -22.69
C GLU A 279 -3.22 21.18 -22.07
N LEU A 280 -3.16 19.99 -22.66
CA LEU A 280 -2.24 18.93 -22.28
C LEU A 280 -1.49 18.44 -23.53
N PRO A 281 -0.33 18.99 -23.89
CA PRO A 281 0.44 18.56 -25.06
C PRO A 281 1.00 17.13 -24.90
N LEU A 282 1.04 16.36 -26.00
CA LEU A 282 1.62 15.02 -26.00
C LEU A 282 3.09 15.00 -25.50
N SER A 283 3.85 16.04 -25.83
CA SER A 283 5.24 16.20 -25.34
C SER A 283 5.34 16.23 -23.82
N PHE A 284 4.31 16.71 -23.15
CA PHE A 284 4.25 16.72 -21.69
C PHE A 284 4.07 15.30 -21.11
N MET A 285 3.19 14.48 -21.71
CA MET A 285 3.05 13.08 -21.29
C MET A 285 4.31 12.28 -21.57
N LYS A 286 5.00 12.57 -22.67
CA LYS A 286 6.31 11.98 -22.96
C LYS A 286 7.35 12.35 -21.90
N ASP A 287 7.38 13.60 -21.45
CA ASP A 287 8.27 14.04 -20.39
C ASP A 287 8.00 13.31 -19.05
N ILE A 288 6.73 13.10 -18.71
CA ILE A 288 6.36 12.27 -17.56
C ILE A 288 6.88 10.84 -17.74
N ASP A 289 6.69 10.22 -18.91
CA ASP A 289 7.13 8.86 -19.20
C ASP A 289 8.65 8.69 -19.08
N GLU A 290 9.42 9.63 -19.63
CA GLU A 290 10.89 9.59 -19.60
C GLU A 290 11.47 9.74 -18.18
N ASN A 291 10.77 10.46 -17.31
CA ASN A 291 11.14 10.68 -15.91
C ASN A 291 10.44 9.73 -14.92
N CYS A 292 9.48 8.92 -15.38
CA CYS A 292 8.83 7.92 -14.54
C CYS A 292 9.79 6.75 -14.25
N ARG A 293 9.84 6.33 -12.98
CA ARG A 293 10.57 5.11 -12.60
C ARG A 293 9.85 3.88 -13.14
N LYS A 294 10.59 3.01 -13.81
CA LYS A 294 10.00 1.89 -14.55
C LYS A 294 10.36 0.54 -13.94
N PHE A 295 9.36 -0.29 -13.79
CA PHE A 295 9.49 -1.66 -13.36
C PHE A 295 10.48 -2.47 -14.23
N ILE A 296 10.39 -2.31 -15.57
CA ILE A 296 11.27 -2.98 -16.52
C ILE A 296 12.74 -2.56 -16.44
N TYR A 297 13.04 -1.44 -15.78
CA TYR A 297 14.39 -0.91 -15.54
C TYR A 297 14.80 -1.02 -14.06
N ARG A 298 14.14 -1.87 -13.27
CA ARG A 298 14.39 -2.03 -11.83
C ARG A 298 14.34 -0.71 -11.04
N GLY A 299 13.35 0.13 -11.34
CA GLY A 299 13.11 1.40 -10.68
C GLY A 299 13.93 2.57 -11.21
N HIS A 300 14.75 2.37 -12.26
CA HIS A 300 15.38 3.49 -12.95
C HIS A 300 14.42 4.17 -13.92
N THR A 301 14.64 5.47 -14.18
CA THR A 301 13.96 6.19 -15.25
C THR A 301 14.55 5.86 -16.62
N TYR A 302 13.82 6.14 -17.70
CA TYR A 302 14.38 6.00 -19.04
C TYR A 302 15.62 6.89 -19.24
N LEU A 303 15.58 8.13 -18.76
CA LEU A 303 16.70 9.06 -18.88
C LEU A 303 17.96 8.57 -18.15
N GLU A 304 17.81 7.97 -16.95
CA GLU A 304 18.95 7.36 -16.25
C GLU A 304 19.59 6.23 -17.06
N THR A 305 18.75 5.44 -17.78
CA THR A 305 19.25 4.29 -18.57
C THR A 305 20.06 4.71 -19.79
N ILE A 306 19.71 5.83 -20.45
CA ILE A 306 20.39 6.30 -21.66
C ILE A 306 21.61 7.18 -21.37
N ASN A 307 21.61 7.88 -20.23
CA ASN A 307 22.70 8.79 -19.84
C ASN A 307 23.90 8.06 -19.20
N GLY A 308 23.87 6.73 -19.10
CA GLY A 308 24.95 5.91 -18.55
C GLY A 308 25.19 6.12 -17.04
N THR A 309 24.21 6.69 -16.33
CA THR A 309 24.27 6.90 -14.88
C THR A 309 24.14 5.59 -14.10
N ILE A 310 23.70 4.52 -14.77
CA ILE A 310 23.56 3.19 -14.21
C ILE A 310 24.85 2.43 -14.44
N GLY A 311 25.42 1.89 -13.37
CA GLY A 311 26.54 0.95 -13.48
C GLY A 311 26.11 -0.26 -14.31
N HIS A 312 26.66 -0.41 -15.52
CA HIS A 312 26.53 -1.65 -16.24
C HIS A 312 27.19 -2.74 -15.39
N MET A 313 26.42 -3.74 -14.92
CA MET A 313 27.02 -4.94 -14.38
C MET A 313 27.98 -5.49 -15.45
N ASN A 314 29.27 -5.41 -15.20
CA ASN A 314 30.25 -6.11 -15.98
C ASN A 314 29.88 -7.61 -15.90
N HIS A 315 29.28 -8.13 -16.95
CA HIS A 315 29.13 -9.58 -17.12
C HIS A 315 30.53 -10.18 -17.20
N GLY A 316 31.13 -10.43 -16.05
CA GLY A 316 32.17 -11.44 -15.96
C GLY A 316 31.52 -12.75 -16.38
N GLU A 317 32.09 -13.33 -17.43
CA GLU A 317 31.79 -14.61 -18.06
C GLU A 317 31.46 -15.68 -17.01
N TYR A 318 30.28 -16.31 -17.15
CA TYR A 318 30.07 -17.72 -16.79
C TYR A 318 29.16 -18.38 -17.83
#